data_4793e3d85c7f26a6ee8070a06687bff0
#
_entry.id   4793e3d85c7f26a6ee8070a06687bff0
#
_cell.length_a   1.000
_cell.length_b   1.000
_cell.length_c   1.000
_cell.angle_alpha   90.00
_cell.angle_beta   90.00
_cell.angle_gamma   90.00
#
_symmetry.space_group_name_H-M   'P 1'
#
loop_
_entity.id
_entity.type
_entity.pdbx_description
1 polymer ?
#
loop_
_entity_poly.entity_id
_entity_poly.type
_entity_poly.pdbx_seq_one_letter_code
_entity_poly.pdbx_strand_id
1 'polypeptide(L)'
;MTPLNHPNLVKLYGGCWKEGPDKLCLVLEFCSMGSLKTLMDGTKRLGTWADPRFNLALGIARCFKYLHHGLNDPVMHRDLKPDNVLVSEDMQSKVADFGESRFFDEKQASNSGAMTMTMVGTMLYCPPEASVAVLFVAASLS
;
A
#
# COMPACT_ATOMS: atom_id res chain seq x y z
N MET A 1 -9.16 16.67 -6.79
CA MET A 1 -8.63 15.54 -5.98
C MET A 1 -7.72 16.13 -4.91
N THR A 2 -8.05 15.98 -3.63
CA THR A 2 -7.17 16.45 -2.54
C THR A 2 -5.95 15.52 -2.50
N PRO A 3 -4.72 16.04 -2.50
CA PRO A 3 -3.54 15.19 -2.44
C PRO A 3 -3.51 14.45 -1.09
N LEU A 4 -3.20 13.15 -1.14
CA LEU A 4 -3.00 12.35 0.07
C LEU A 4 -1.81 12.94 0.86
N ASN A 5 -2.02 13.24 2.13
CA ASN A 5 -0.99 13.81 2.99
C ASN A 5 -1.08 13.24 4.41
N HIS A 6 -0.09 12.43 4.79
CA HIS A 6 -0.02 11.82 6.12
C HIS A 6 1.46 11.52 6.45
N PRO A 7 1.92 11.65 7.71
CA PRO A 7 3.32 11.42 8.07
C PRO A 7 3.83 10.01 7.77
N ASN A 8 2.96 9.01 7.78
CA ASN A 8 3.31 7.62 7.45
C ASN A 8 2.96 7.23 5.99
N LEU A 9 2.91 8.20 5.09
CA LEU A 9 2.69 8.03 3.66
C LEU A 9 3.83 8.68 2.90
N VAL A 10 4.38 7.99 1.89
CA VAL A 10 5.42 8.59 1.04
C VAL A 10 4.84 9.81 0.34
N LYS A 11 5.47 10.96 0.55
CA LYS A 11 4.98 12.23 0.00
C LYS A 11 5.27 12.32 -1.48
N LEU A 12 4.26 12.67 -2.26
CA LEU A 12 4.41 13.09 -3.65
C LEU A 12 4.66 14.60 -3.69
N TYR A 13 5.82 15.01 -4.19
CA TYR A 13 6.16 16.42 -4.40
C TYR A 13 5.65 16.97 -5.73
N GLY A 14 5.52 16.10 -6.73
CA GLY A 14 5.01 16.48 -8.04
C GLY A 14 5.28 15.42 -9.11
N GLY A 15 4.90 15.75 -10.32
CA GLY A 15 5.15 14.92 -11.50
C GLY A 15 5.50 15.77 -12.72
N CYS A 16 6.22 15.18 -13.65
CA CYS A 16 6.57 15.77 -14.94
C CYS A 16 6.22 14.82 -16.06
N TRP A 17 5.50 15.32 -17.08
CA TRP A 17 5.07 14.55 -18.27
C TRP A 17 5.36 15.31 -19.56
N LYS A 18 6.51 15.96 -19.66
CA LYS A 18 6.84 16.99 -20.65
C LYS A 18 6.90 16.53 -22.11
N GLU A 19 6.97 15.24 -22.40
CA GLU A 19 7.18 14.72 -23.77
C GLU A 19 6.36 13.47 -24.11
N GLY A 20 5.17 13.32 -23.53
CA GLY A 20 4.26 12.19 -23.78
C GLY A 20 4.09 11.25 -22.57
N PRO A 21 3.10 10.34 -22.66
CA PRO A 21 2.73 9.46 -21.54
C PRO A 21 3.86 8.51 -21.10
N ASP A 22 4.77 8.16 -22.02
CA ASP A 22 5.87 7.24 -21.75
C ASP A 22 7.03 7.87 -20.94
N LYS A 23 6.97 9.18 -20.70
CA LYS A 23 8.00 9.94 -19.96
C LYS A 23 7.46 10.58 -18.69
N LEU A 24 6.48 9.93 -18.05
CA LEU A 24 5.99 10.36 -16.74
C LEU A 24 7.08 10.13 -15.68
N CYS A 25 7.49 11.21 -15.03
CA CYS A 25 8.37 11.17 -13.86
C CYS A 25 7.60 11.65 -12.63
N LEU A 26 7.64 10.88 -11.54
CA LEU A 26 7.13 11.28 -10.24
C LEU A 26 8.28 11.67 -9.32
N VAL A 27 8.14 12.79 -8.62
CA VAL A 27 9.09 13.24 -7.60
C VAL A 27 8.50 12.89 -6.24
N LEU A 28 9.12 11.91 -5.58
CA LEU A 28 8.67 11.36 -4.31
C LEU A 28 9.65 11.68 -3.18
N GLU A 29 9.18 11.60 -1.94
CA GLU A 29 10.00 11.63 -0.75
C GLU A 29 11.03 10.49 -0.78
N PHE A 30 12.28 10.82 -0.46
CA PHE A 30 13.34 9.83 -0.38
C PHE A 30 13.43 9.23 1.03
N CYS A 31 13.39 7.92 1.13
CA CYS A 31 13.51 7.16 2.37
C CYS A 31 14.84 6.42 2.38
N SER A 32 15.83 6.95 3.12
CA SER A 32 17.22 6.51 3.07
C SER A 32 17.47 5.09 3.58
N MET A 33 16.60 4.54 4.43
CA MET A 33 16.74 3.18 4.96
C MET A 33 16.21 2.11 4.01
N GLY A 34 15.62 2.50 2.87
CA GLY A 34 15.06 1.58 1.90
C GLY A 34 13.72 0.98 2.34
N SER A 35 13.39 -0.22 1.84
CA SER A 35 12.14 -0.89 2.19
C SER A 35 12.23 -1.67 3.51
N LEU A 36 11.09 -1.86 4.16
CA LEU A 36 10.98 -2.72 5.35
C LEU A 36 11.47 -4.15 5.04
N LYS A 37 11.21 -4.65 3.81
CA LYS A 37 11.74 -5.94 3.34
C LYS A 37 13.25 -5.98 3.42
N THR A 38 13.92 -4.97 2.87
CA THR A 38 15.41 -4.86 2.90
C THR A 38 15.95 -4.86 4.33
N LEU A 39 15.26 -4.15 5.26
CA LEU A 39 15.64 -4.13 6.67
C LEU A 39 15.42 -5.48 7.36
N MET A 40 14.36 -6.21 7.00
CA MET A 40 14.07 -7.53 7.57
C MET A 40 15.03 -8.60 7.08
N ASP A 41 15.45 -8.55 5.82
CA ASP A 41 16.41 -9.49 5.21
C ASP A 41 17.87 -9.14 5.55
N GLY A 42 18.10 -7.90 5.95
CA GLY A 42 19.44 -7.41 6.25
C GLY A 42 20.06 -8.04 7.52
N THR A 43 21.39 -7.97 7.61
CA THR A 43 22.17 -8.45 8.76
C THR A 43 21.95 -7.61 10.03
N LYS A 44 21.50 -6.37 9.91
CA LYS A 44 21.07 -5.53 11.02
C LYS A 44 19.70 -5.99 11.49
N ARG A 45 19.67 -6.79 12.54
CA ARG A 45 18.40 -7.16 13.19
C ARG A 45 17.68 -5.89 13.65
N LEU A 46 16.46 -5.72 13.20
CA LEU A 46 15.52 -4.75 13.74
C LEU A 46 15.28 -5.07 15.22
N GLY A 47 16.10 -4.64 16.13
CA GLY A 47 16.03 -4.74 17.57
C GLY A 47 14.99 -5.68 18.19
N THR A 48 14.53 -5.38 19.39
CA THR A 48 13.42 -6.08 20.05
C THR A 48 12.07 -5.63 19.47
N TRP A 49 10.98 -6.36 19.79
CA TRP A 49 9.63 -5.97 19.39
C TRP A 49 9.22 -4.59 19.94
N ALA A 50 9.73 -4.19 21.09
CA ALA A 50 9.38 -2.93 21.74
C ALA A 50 9.80 -1.69 20.91
N ASP A 51 10.98 -1.71 20.27
CA ASP A 51 11.49 -0.61 19.44
C ASP A 51 12.63 -1.15 18.54
N PRO A 52 12.65 -0.86 17.23
CA PRO A 52 11.75 0.00 16.45
C PRO A 52 10.53 -0.70 15.83
N ARG A 53 10.40 -2.04 15.93
CA ARG A 53 9.37 -2.82 15.24
C ARG A 53 7.96 -2.36 15.55
N PHE A 54 7.68 -2.11 16.82
CA PHE A 54 6.36 -1.62 17.25
C PHE A 54 6.03 -0.26 16.63
N ASN A 55 7.00 0.65 16.60
CA ASN A 55 6.80 1.98 16.01
C ASN A 55 6.56 1.92 14.50
N LEU A 56 7.26 1.03 13.78
CA LEU A 56 7.05 0.79 12.35
C LEU A 56 5.64 0.23 12.10
N ALA A 57 5.21 -0.77 12.87
CA ALA A 57 3.87 -1.36 12.76
C ALA A 57 2.77 -0.33 13.09
N LEU A 58 2.97 0.47 14.14
CA LEU A 58 2.05 1.53 14.54
C LEU A 58 1.93 2.61 13.45
N GLY A 59 3.03 2.98 12.81
CA GLY A 59 3.02 3.93 11.69
C GLY A 59 2.22 3.42 10.50
N ILE A 60 2.38 2.14 10.13
CA ILE A 60 1.56 1.49 9.10
C ILE A 60 0.08 1.54 9.49
N ALA A 61 -0.28 1.14 10.71
CA ALA A 61 -1.66 1.17 11.19
C ALA A 61 -2.28 2.58 11.15
N ARG A 62 -1.52 3.62 11.51
CA ARG A 62 -1.95 5.03 11.43
C ARG A 62 -2.21 5.47 9.99
N CYS A 63 -1.34 5.05 9.05
CA CYS A 63 -1.55 5.31 7.62
C CYS A 63 -2.86 4.68 7.12
N PHE A 64 -3.12 3.42 7.44
CA PHE A 64 -4.36 2.75 7.03
C PHE A 64 -5.61 3.33 7.70
N LYS A 65 -5.52 3.73 8.97
CA LYS A 65 -6.60 4.49 9.60
C LYS A 65 -6.92 5.77 8.82
N TYR A 66 -5.90 6.51 8.38
CA TYR A 66 -6.08 7.70 7.56
C TYR A 66 -6.71 7.37 6.20
N LEU A 67 -6.20 6.36 5.48
CA LEU A 67 -6.72 5.98 4.16
C LEU A 67 -8.17 5.50 4.20
N HIS A 68 -8.56 4.77 5.26
CA HIS A 68 -9.89 4.18 5.37
C HIS A 68 -10.93 5.09 6.03
N HIS A 69 -10.51 6.00 6.92
CA HIS A 69 -11.43 6.80 7.74
C HIS A 69 -11.10 8.30 7.80
N GLY A 70 -9.96 8.71 7.27
CA GLY A 70 -9.53 10.13 7.28
C GLY A 70 -9.87 10.89 6.00
N LEU A 71 -10.46 10.23 5.02
CA LEU A 71 -10.78 10.77 3.70
C LEU A 71 -12.29 10.72 3.46
N ASN A 72 -12.81 11.64 2.62
CA ASN A 72 -14.22 11.57 2.20
C ASN A 72 -14.50 10.30 1.37
N ASP A 73 -13.55 9.93 0.51
CA ASP A 73 -13.59 8.71 -0.28
C ASP A 73 -12.48 7.77 0.23
N PRO A 74 -12.81 6.69 0.95
CA PRO A 74 -11.82 5.73 1.45
C PRO A 74 -10.96 5.15 0.33
N VAL A 75 -9.66 4.96 0.61
CA VAL A 75 -8.71 4.41 -0.34
C VAL A 75 -8.25 3.03 0.12
N MET A 76 -8.43 2.03 -0.72
CA MET A 76 -7.87 0.68 -0.55
C MET A 76 -6.53 0.60 -1.26
N HIS A 77 -5.47 0.24 -0.55
CA HIS A 77 -4.11 0.12 -1.11
C HIS A 77 -3.96 -1.10 -2.02
N ARG A 78 -4.50 -2.25 -1.64
CA ARG A 78 -4.57 -3.54 -2.34
C ARG A 78 -3.25 -4.28 -2.59
N ASP A 79 -2.10 -3.70 -2.29
CA ASP A 79 -0.79 -4.38 -2.38
C ASP A 79 0.10 -4.04 -1.18
N LEU A 80 -0.43 -4.17 0.05
CA LEU A 80 0.38 -3.99 1.25
C LEU A 80 1.33 -5.17 1.44
N LYS A 81 2.62 -4.88 1.39
CA LYS A 81 3.71 -5.83 1.64
C LYS A 81 4.95 -5.08 2.16
N PRO A 82 5.92 -5.77 2.78
CA PRO A 82 7.12 -5.12 3.30
C PRO A 82 7.94 -4.37 2.23
N ASP A 83 7.85 -4.74 0.96
CA ASP A 83 8.50 -4.04 -0.15
C ASP A 83 7.92 -2.64 -0.37
N ASN A 84 6.60 -2.49 -0.14
CA ASN A 84 5.85 -1.24 -0.34
C ASN A 84 5.76 -0.39 0.94
N VAL A 85 6.50 -0.75 1.98
CA VAL A 85 6.69 0.08 3.17
C VAL A 85 8.14 0.55 3.20
N LEU A 86 8.35 1.84 2.98
CA LEU A 86 9.67 2.45 3.09
C LEU A 86 9.94 2.91 4.51
N VAL A 87 11.21 3.08 4.85
CA VAL A 87 11.63 3.53 6.17
C VAL A 87 12.55 4.73 6.04
N SER A 88 12.22 5.79 6.76
CA SER A 88 13.02 7.02 6.82
C SER A 88 14.21 6.86 7.76
N GLU A 89 15.12 7.82 7.76
CA GLU A 89 16.32 7.82 8.60
C GLU A 89 16.00 7.78 10.10
N ASP A 90 14.92 8.42 10.52
CA ASP A 90 14.40 8.44 11.90
C ASP A 90 13.51 7.22 12.23
N MET A 91 13.62 6.13 11.46
CA MET A 91 12.90 4.88 11.67
C MET A 91 11.37 5.03 11.64
N GLN A 92 10.83 5.94 10.82
CA GLN A 92 9.40 6.05 10.56
C GLN A 92 9.01 5.21 9.34
N SER A 93 7.95 4.42 9.47
CA SER A 93 7.37 3.71 8.33
C SER A 93 6.56 4.65 7.44
N LYS A 94 6.71 4.49 6.13
CA LYS A 94 6.01 5.26 5.10
C LYS A 94 5.48 4.31 4.03
N VAL A 95 4.15 4.21 3.95
CA VAL A 95 3.49 3.39 2.92
C VAL A 95 3.68 4.05 1.57
N ALA A 96 4.04 3.25 0.57
CA ALA A 96 4.35 3.66 -0.80
C ALA A 96 3.61 2.77 -1.81
N ASP A 97 3.75 3.08 -3.09
CA ASP A 97 3.26 2.30 -4.22
C ASP A 97 1.74 2.12 -4.25
N PHE A 98 1.06 3.16 -4.67
CA PHE A 98 -0.40 3.21 -4.86
C PHE A 98 -0.83 2.77 -6.28
N GLY A 99 0.02 2.09 -7.03
CA GLY A 99 -0.26 1.65 -8.41
C GLY A 99 -1.50 0.78 -8.53
N GLU A 100 -1.77 -0.03 -7.50
CA GLU A 100 -2.93 -0.92 -7.43
C GLU A 100 -4.09 -0.36 -6.59
N SER A 101 -3.98 0.85 -6.07
CA SER A 101 -4.98 1.42 -5.16
C SER A 101 -6.28 1.78 -5.87
N ARG A 102 -7.40 1.70 -5.13
CA ARG A 102 -8.72 2.16 -5.59
C ARG A 102 -9.48 2.89 -4.50
N PHE A 103 -10.31 3.83 -4.91
CA PHE A 103 -11.35 4.38 -4.04
C PHE A 103 -12.42 3.31 -3.77
N PHE A 104 -12.88 3.24 -2.53
CA PHE A 104 -13.99 2.39 -2.15
C PHE A 104 -15.30 3.13 -2.45
N ASP A 105 -16.11 2.60 -3.37
CA ASP A 105 -17.42 3.15 -3.72
C ASP A 105 -18.51 2.27 -3.07
N GLU A 106 -19.10 2.75 -1.97
CA GLU A 106 -20.19 2.05 -1.27
C GLU A 106 -21.42 1.82 -2.16
N LYS A 107 -21.66 2.69 -3.16
CA LYS A 107 -22.80 2.56 -4.08
C LYS A 107 -22.63 1.39 -5.06
N GLN A 108 -21.40 1.06 -5.42
CA GLN A 108 -21.12 -0.13 -6.24
C GLN A 108 -21.16 -1.42 -5.40
N ALA A 109 -20.77 -1.37 -4.14
CA ALA A 109 -20.82 -2.53 -3.23
C ALA A 109 -22.26 -2.98 -2.91
N SER A 110 -23.24 -2.06 -2.89
CA SER A 110 -24.64 -2.36 -2.59
C SER A 110 -25.46 -2.84 -3.81
N ASN A 111 -25.04 -2.54 -5.04
CA ASN A 111 -25.78 -2.88 -6.26
C ASN A 111 -25.31 -4.14 -6.97
N SER A 112 -24.15 -4.65 -6.66
CA SER A 112 -23.64 -5.91 -7.23
C SER A 112 -23.49 -6.92 -6.10
N GLY A 113 -24.40 -7.89 -6.02
CA GLY A 113 -24.34 -9.00 -5.07
C GLY A 113 -23.12 -9.92 -5.22
N ALA A 114 -22.14 -9.53 -6.01
CA ALA A 114 -20.81 -10.08 -6.10
C ALA A 114 -19.88 -8.94 -6.46
N MET A 115 -19.13 -8.44 -5.51
CA MET A 115 -17.99 -7.59 -5.76
C MET A 115 -16.97 -8.42 -6.56
N THR A 116 -16.88 -8.21 -7.88
CA THR A 116 -15.86 -8.85 -8.71
C THR A 116 -14.52 -8.29 -8.26
N MET A 117 -13.91 -8.93 -7.27
CA MET A 117 -12.56 -8.61 -6.83
C MET A 117 -11.62 -9.03 -7.95
N THR A 118 -11.24 -8.06 -8.78
CA THR A 118 -10.10 -8.28 -9.67
C THR A 118 -8.90 -8.59 -8.79
N MET A 119 -8.32 -9.78 -8.98
CA MET A 119 -7.11 -10.17 -8.27
C MET A 119 -6.00 -9.21 -8.59
N VAL A 120 -5.60 -8.46 -7.58
CA VAL A 120 -4.55 -7.48 -7.64
C VAL A 120 -3.76 -7.59 -6.34
N GLY A 121 -2.46 -7.41 -6.43
CA GLY A 121 -1.56 -7.50 -5.27
C GLY A 121 -0.67 -8.74 -5.31
N THR A 122 0.16 -8.86 -4.30
CA THR A 122 1.14 -9.95 -4.19
C THR A 122 0.53 -11.14 -3.46
N MET A 123 0.38 -12.28 -4.12
CA MET A 123 -0.35 -13.47 -3.62
C MET A 123 0.00 -13.89 -2.19
N LEU A 124 1.29 -13.80 -1.80
CA LEU A 124 1.75 -14.17 -0.46
C LEU A 124 1.20 -13.27 0.67
N TYR A 125 0.70 -12.10 0.32
CA TYR A 125 0.16 -11.10 1.26
C TYR A 125 -1.33 -10.85 1.06
N CYS A 126 -1.96 -11.58 0.13
CA CYS A 126 -3.40 -11.50 -0.08
C CYS A 126 -4.16 -12.14 1.09
N PRO A 127 -5.29 -11.57 1.51
CA PRO A 127 -6.14 -12.18 2.52
C PRO A 127 -6.77 -13.49 1.98
N PRO A 128 -7.10 -14.46 2.86
CA PRO A 128 -7.62 -15.78 2.46
C PRO A 128 -8.84 -15.70 1.55
N GLU A 129 -9.74 -14.76 1.78
CA GLU A 129 -10.95 -14.53 0.98
C GLU A 129 -10.63 -14.12 -0.47
N ALA A 130 -9.55 -13.38 -0.71
CA ALA A 130 -9.09 -13.04 -2.05
C ALA A 130 -8.44 -14.24 -2.75
N SER A 131 -7.76 -15.10 -2.00
CA SER A 131 -7.11 -16.31 -2.52
C SER A 131 -8.13 -17.39 -2.91
N VAL A 132 -9.24 -17.52 -2.18
CA VAL A 132 -10.33 -18.48 -2.47
C VAL A 132 -11.04 -18.11 -3.77
N ALA A 133 -11.27 -16.83 -4.03
CA ALA A 133 -11.90 -16.38 -5.29
C ALA A 133 -11.14 -16.85 -6.53
N VAL A 134 -9.81 -16.94 -6.44
CA VAL A 134 -8.95 -17.44 -7.54
C VAL A 134 -9.13 -18.92 -7.80
N LEU A 135 -9.20 -19.72 -6.75
CA LEU A 135 -9.40 -21.16 -6.88
C LEU A 135 -10.75 -21.46 -7.55
N PHE A 136 -11.80 -20.68 -7.25
CA PHE A 136 -13.12 -20.84 -7.89
C PHE A 136 -13.11 -20.47 -9.39
N VAL A 137 -12.44 -19.40 -9.77
CA VAL A 137 -12.33 -19.00 -11.19
C VAL A 137 -11.48 -20.01 -11.98
N ALA A 138 -10.38 -20.49 -11.44
CA ALA A 138 -9.55 -21.50 -12.10
C ALA A 138 -10.27 -22.85 -12.27
N ALA A 139 -11.08 -23.25 -11.29
CA ALA A 139 -11.87 -24.50 -11.35
C ALA A 139 -13.09 -24.41 -12.30
N SER A 140 -13.58 -23.21 -12.61
CA SER A 140 -14.70 -23.04 -13.56
C SER A 140 -14.25 -22.87 -15.02
N LEU A 141 -12.94 -22.79 -15.28
CA LEU A 141 -12.35 -22.71 -16.62
C LEU A 141 -11.69 -24.02 -17.09
N SER A 142 -11.71 -25.05 -16.26
CA SER A 142 -11.28 -26.42 -16.56
C SER A 142 -12.48 -27.33 -16.77
#